data_be0e5349209e669c6019c54b669fefd8
#
_entry.id   be0e5349209e669c6019c54b669fefd8
#
_cell.length_a   1.000
_cell.length_b   1.000
_cell.length_c   1.000
_cell.angle_alpha   90.00
_cell.angle_beta   90.00
_cell.angle_gamma   90.00
#
_symmetry.space_group_name_H-M   'P 1'
#
loop_
_entity.id
_entity.type
_entity.pdbx_description
1 polymer ?
#
loop_
_entity_poly.entity_id
_entity_poly.type
_entity_poly.pdbx_seq_one_letter_code
_entity_poly.pdbx_strand_id
1 'polypeptide(L)'
;LSGLAAGGIGTVVNVGADMASTKTTIALTEKYPFIYGAAGVHPSSTAELDEEKFAELRVLAQSGKIVAIGEIGLDYYWEEPDHETQKKWFHRQLNLARELKLPVIIHSRDAAKDTLDIMKEEHSEEIGGVIHCFSYGKEMAAEYLKMGFYLGIGGVLTFKNAKKLLEVAEMAPLD
;
A
#
# COMPACT_ATOMS: atom_id res chain seq x y z
N LEU A 1 16.04 -8.48 13.14
CA LEU A 1 16.01 -7.05 13.48
C LEU A 1 17.35 -6.53 14.03
N SER A 2 18.11 -7.34 14.78
CA SER A 2 19.39 -6.92 15.40
C SER A 2 20.48 -6.46 14.42
N GLY A 3 20.40 -6.84 13.14
CA GLY A 3 21.36 -6.43 12.09
C GLY A 3 20.99 -5.17 11.31
N LEU A 4 19.80 -4.61 11.52
CA LEU A 4 19.30 -3.50 10.70
C LEU A 4 20.14 -2.23 10.87
N ALA A 5 20.45 -1.86 12.09
CA ALA A 5 21.28 -0.69 12.40
C ALA A 5 22.70 -0.81 11.81
N ALA A 6 23.31 -2.00 11.88
CA ALA A 6 24.60 -2.28 11.27
C ALA A 6 24.56 -2.20 9.72
N GLY A 7 23.37 -2.47 9.13
CA GLY A 7 23.10 -2.29 7.71
C GLY A 7 22.70 -0.87 7.28
N GLY A 8 22.77 0.11 8.21
CA GLY A 8 22.42 1.51 7.92
C GLY A 8 20.90 1.78 7.92
N ILE A 9 20.07 0.84 8.39
CA ILE A 9 18.61 1.00 8.42
C ILE A 9 18.21 1.59 9.77
N GLY A 10 17.77 2.86 9.76
CA GLY A 10 17.34 3.58 10.95
C GLY A 10 15.85 3.45 11.27
N THR A 11 15.02 3.20 10.28
CA THR A 11 13.56 3.12 10.43
C THR A 11 12.97 2.06 9.51
N VAL A 12 11.93 1.37 9.97
CA VAL A 12 11.18 0.37 9.21
C VAL A 12 9.69 0.67 9.32
N VAL A 13 8.97 0.60 8.23
CA VAL A 13 7.51 0.54 8.22
C VAL A 13 7.10 -0.92 7.98
N ASN A 14 6.52 -1.57 8.98
CA ASN A 14 5.95 -2.90 8.83
C ASN A 14 4.51 -2.77 8.33
N VAL A 15 4.12 -3.54 7.34
CA VAL A 15 2.83 -3.38 6.66
C VAL A 15 1.91 -4.56 6.97
N GLY A 16 0.71 -4.27 7.44
CA GLY A 16 -0.37 -5.26 7.59
C GLY A 16 -0.93 -5.67 6.23
N ALA A 17 -1.28 -6.94 6.10
CA ALA A 17 -1.91 -7.50 4.90
C ALA A 17 -3.28 -8.13 5.18
N ASP A 18 -3.61 -8.35 6.44
CA ASP A 18 -4.86 -8.87 6.96
C ASP A 18 -5.08 -8.39 8.41
N MET A 19 -6.19 -8.73 9.03
CA MET A 19 -6.49 -8.31 10.40
C MET A 19 -5.49 -8.87 11.42
N ALA A 20 -4.99 -10.08 11.22
CA ALA A 20 -4.04 -10.72 12.13
C ALA A 20 -2.65 -10.06 12.04
N SER A 21 -2.16 -9.83 10.83
CA SER A 21 -0.86 -9.17 10.60
C SER A 21 -0.89 -7.68 10.96
N THR A 22 -2.02 -6.99 10.82
CA THR A 22 -2.21 -5.63 11.32
C THR A 22 -2.05 -5.58 12.85
N LYS A 23 -2.66 -6.50 13.60
CA LYS A 23 -2.45 -6.60 15.07
C LYS A 23 -0.99 -6.90 15.44
N THR A 24 -0.36 -7.81 14.68
CA THR A 24 1.07 -8.12 14.87
C THR A 24 1.94 -6.91 14.58
N THR A 25 1.62 -6.14 13.54
CA THR A 25 2.30 -4.89 13.19
C THR A 25 2.27 -3.91 14.36
N ILE A 26 1.11 -3.69 14.97
CA ILE A 26 0.97 -2.80 16.14
C ILE A 26 1.87 -3.29 17.29
N ALA A 27 1.82 -4.58 17.63
CA ALA A 27 2.68 -5.13 18.68
C ALA A 27 4.18 -4.95 18.40
N LEU A 28 4.60 -5.02 17.12
CA LEU A 28 5.98 -4.71 16.73
C LEU A 28 6.32 -3.23 16.93
N THR A 29 5.42 -2.32 16.63
CA THR A 29 5.64 -0.88 16.83
C THR A 29 5.77 -0.51 18.31
N GLU A 30 5.04 -1.19 19.18
CA GLU A 30 5.14 -1.00 20.63
C GLU A 30 6.47 -1.54 21.17
N LYS A 31 6.92 -2.68 20.64
CA LYS A 31 8.13 -3.36 21.11
C LYS A 31 9.42 -2.70 20.63
N TYR A 32 9.43 -2.09 19.45
CA TYR A 32 10.65 -1.55 18.82
C TYR A 32 10.47 -0.07 18.46
N PRO A 33 11.32 0.84 19.01
CA PRO A 33 11.17 2.28 18.80
C PRO A 33 11.37 2.71 17.35
N PHE A 34 12.13 1.98 16.56
CA PHE A 34 12.44 2.27 15.16
C PHE A 34 11.45 1.64 14.16
N ILE A 35 10.45 0.89 14.65
CA ILE A 35 9.39 0.31 13.81
C ILE A 35 8.15 1.19 13.88
N TYR A 36 7.66 1.56 12.72
CA TYR A 36 6.33 2.13 12.46
C TYR A 36 5.47 1.09 11.75
N GLY A 37 4.17 1.33 11.65
CA GLY A 37 3.25 0.39 11.03
C GLY A 37 2.36 1.01 9.97
N ALA A 38 1.88 0.18 9.05
CA ALA A 38 0.71 0.47 8.25
C ALA A 38 -0.38 -0.57 8.58
N ALA A 39 -1.62 -0.09 8.68
CA ALA A 39 -2.78 -0.91 8.98
C ALA A 39 -3.67 -1.00 7.74
N GLY A 40 -4.02 -2.22 7.33
CA GLY A 40 -4.85 -2.43 6.15
C GLY A 40 -5.10 -3.91 5.87
N VAL A 41 -5.95 -4.15 4.89
CA VAL A 41 -6.25 -5.50 4.39
C VAL A 41 -5.99 -5.55 2.89
N HIS A 42 -5.00 -6.35 2.53
CA HIS A 42 -4.56 -6.59 1.16
C HIS A 42 -5.71 -7.19 0.32
N PRO A 43 -5.80 -6.90 -0.99
CA PRO A 43 -6.86 -7.42 -1.85
C PRO A 43 -7.08 -8.93 -1.74
N SER A 44 -6.03 -9.73 -1.60
CA SER A 44 -6.14 -11.19 -1.43
C SER A 44 -6.80 -11.65 -0.13
N SER A 45 -6.97 -10.75 0.84
CA SER A 45 -7.57 -11.04 2.15
C SER A 45 -8.90 -10.34 2.38
N THR A 46 -9.41 -9.60 1.40
CA THR A 46 -10.64 -8.79 1.54
C THR A 46 -11.90 -9.63 1.79
N ALA A 47 -11.91 -10.91 1.45
CA ALA A 47 -13.00 -11.82 1.77
C ALA A 47 -13.24 -11.98 3.29
N GLU A 48 -12.24 -11.71 4.12
CA GLU A 48 -12.41 -11.74 5.57
C GLU A 48 -13.16 -10.54 6.15
N LEU A 49 -13.25 -9.43 5.37
CA LEU A 49 -13.83 -8.19 5.86
C LEU A 49 -15.35 -8.19 5.86
N ASP A 50 -15.90 -7.74 6.97
CA ASP A 50 -17.27 -7.32 7.18
C ASP A 50 -17.31 -5.96 7.89
N GLU A 51 -18.47 -5.46 8.24
CA GLU A 51 -18.60 -4.15 8.91
C GLU A 51 -17.99 -4.16 10.33
N GLU A 52 -18.02 -5.27 11.03
CA GLU A 52 -17.45 -5.40 12.38
C GLU A 52 -15.92 -5.35 12.32
N LYS A 53 -15.32 -6.16 11.45
CA LYS A 53 -13.86 -6.17 11.24
C LYS A 53 -13.35 -4.86 10.64
N PHE A 54 -14.14 -4.21 9.79
CA PHE A 54 -13.76 -2.90 9.27
C PHE A 54 -13.81 -1.81 10.36
N ALA A 55 -14.77 -1.88 11.27
CA ALA A 55 -14.80 -1.02 12.45
C ALA A 55 -13.60 -1.29 13.38
N GLU A 56 -13.22 -2.57 13.56
CA GLU A 56 -11.99 -2.93 14.28
C GLU A 56 -10.74 -2.38 13.59
N LEU A 57 -10.62 -2.52 12.26
CA LEU A 57 -9.50 -1.97 11.50
C LEU A 57 -9.35 -0.46 11.71
N ARG A 58 -10.47 0.28 11.74
CA ARG A 58 -10.50 1.71 12.04
C ARG A 58 -9.90 2.04 13.40
N VAL A 59 -10.20 1.24 14.42
CA VAL A 59 -9.62 1.41 15.77
C VAL A 59 -8.13 1.10 15.76
N LEU A 60 -7.73 0.00 15.13
CA LEU A 60 -6.33 -0.42 15.01
C LEU A 60 -5.48 0.64 14.28
N ALA A 61 -6.02 1.24 13.22
CA ALA A 61 -5.34 2.27 12.43
C ALA A 61 -5.07 3.58 13.20
N GLN A 62 -5.72 3.78 14.34
CA GLN A 62 -5.49 4.95 15.22
C GLN A 62 -4.39 4.72 16.27
N SER A 63 -3.75 3.55 16.28
CA SER A 63 -2.61 3.28 17.16
C SER A 63 -1.44 4.21 16.87
N GLY A 64 -0.78 4.72 17.93
CA GLY A 64 0.11 5.88 17.87
C GLY A 64 1.34 5.81 16.96
N LYS A 65 1.68 4.65 16.39
CA LYS A 65 2.79 4.46 15.44
C LYS A 65 2.33 3.88 14.11
N ILE A 66 1.02 3.87 13.85
CA ILE A 66 0.49 3.62 12.52
C ILE A 66 0.60 4.92 11.73
N VAL A 67 1.32 4.86 10.61
CA VAL A 67 1.68 6.03 9.79
C VAL A 67 1.09 5.98 8.38
N ALA A 68 0.40 4.91 8.02
CA ALA A 68 -0.27 4.76 6.73
C ALA A 68 -1.43 3.75 6.81
N ILE A 69 -2.36 3.84 5.87
CA ILE A 69 -3.32 2.77 5.57
C ILE A 69 -2.74 1.93 4.43
N GLY A 70 -2.55 0.66 4.69
CA GLY A 70 -1.95 -0.26 3.71
C GLY A 70 -1.54 -1.61 4.36
N GLU A 71 -1.32 -2.58 3.52
CA GLU A 71 -1.35 -2.56 2.05
C GLU A 71 -2.79 -2.75 1.56
N ILE A 72 -3.26 -1.89 0.67
CA ILE A 72 -4.63 -1.88 0.13
C ILE A 72 -4.58 -1.79 -1.40
N GLY A 73 -5.63 -2.15 -2.10
CA GLY A 73 -5.66 -2.03 -3.56
C GLY A 73 -6.35 -3.19 -4.25
N LEU A 74 -5.83 -3.59 -5.44
CA LEU A 74 -6.39 -4.64 -6.27
C LEU A 74 -5.32 -5.63 -6.72
N ASP A 75 -5.67 -6.93 -6.72
CA ASP A 75 -4.85 -8.03 -7.24
C ASP A 75 -5.71 -8.97 -8.09
N TYR A 76 -5.60 -8.86 -9.41
CA TYR A 76 -6.38 -9.69 -10.35
C TYR A 76 -5.61 -10.91 -10.85
N TYR A 77 -4.45 -11.16 -10.28
CA TYR A 77 -3.71 -12.40 -10.56
C TYR A 77 -4.43 -13.65 -10.01
N TRP A 78 -5.16 -13.47 -8.91
CA TRP A 78 -5.95 -14.52 -8.27
C TRP A 78 -7.44 -14.32 -8.56
N GLU A 79 -8.20 -15.41 -8.74
CA GLU A 79 -9.65 -15.34 -8.98
C GLU A 79 -10.44 -15.00 -7.71
N GLU A 80 -9.86 -15.29 -6.54
CA GLU A 80 -10.48 -15.05 -5.23
C GLU A 80 -9.58 -14.17 -4.34
N PRO A 81 -10.16 -13.22 -3.59
CA PRO A 81 -11.56 -12.76 -3.62
C PRO A 81 -11.96 -12.17 -4.97
N ASP A 82 -13.26 -12.22 -5.32
CA ASP A 82 -13.75 -11.64 -6.56
C ASP A 82 -13.44 -10.14 -6.67
N HIS A 83 -13.37 -9.63 -7.89
CA HIS A 83 -12.93 -8.25 -8.17
C HIS A 83 -13.86 -7.19 -7.53
N GLU A 84 -15.16 -7.44 -7.45
CA GLU A 84 -16.11 -6.48 -6.87
C GLU A 84 -15.94 -6.40 -5.34
N THR A 85 -15.66 -7.52 -4.69
CA THR A 85 -15.29 -7.55 -3.25
C THR A 85 -14.00 -6.76 -3.01
N GLN A 86 -12.96 -6.96 -3.85
CA GLN A 86 -11.72 -6.21 -3.76
C GLN A 86 -11.96 -4.70 -3.95
N LYS A 87 -12.70 -4.29 -4.99
CA LYS A 87 -13.04 -2.90 -5.28
C LYS A 87 -13.79 -2.25 -4.11
N LYS A 88 -14.86 -2.92 -3.62
CA LYS A 88 -15.63 -2.44 -2.47
C LYS A 88 -14.73 -2.07 -1.30
N TRP A 89 -13.85 -2.96 -0.91
CA TRP A 89 -12.98 -2.74 0.26
C TRP A 89 -11.82 -1.79 -0.04
N PHE A 90 -11.39 -1.67 -1.29
CA PHE A 90 -10.42 -0.66 -1.69
C PHE A 90 -11.00 0.76 -1.53
N HIS A 91 -12.20 1.03 -2.05
CA HIS A 91 -12.93 2.29 -1.81
C HIS A 91 -13.06 2.60 -0.31
N ARG A 92 -13.48 1.62 0.48
CA ARG A 92 -13.68 1.79 1.92
C ARG A 92 -12.39 2.14 2.65
N GLN A 93 -11.28 1.50 2.31
CA GLN A 93 -9.99 1.76 2.93
C GLN A 93 -9.36 3.08 2.47
N LEU A 94 -9.56 3.52 1.23
CA LEU A 94 -9.20 4.87 0.79
C LEU A 94 -9.95 5.95 1.60
N ASN A 95 -11.24 5.76 1.79
CA ASN A 95 -12.05 6.65 2.61
C ASN A 95 -11.62 6.68 4.08
N LEU A 96 -11.23 5.54 4.63
CA LEU A 96 -10.65 5.44 5.97
C LEU A 96 -9.33 6.23 6.07
N ALA A 97 -8.47 6.12 5.07
CA ALA A 97 -7.21 6.88 5.01
C ALA A 97 -7.46 8.40 5.02
N ARG A 98 -8.41 8.86 4.22
CA ARG A 98 -8.83 10.28 4.19
C ARG A 98 -9.36 10.73 5.55
N GLU A 99 -10.25 9.94 6.17
CA GLU A 99 -10.82 10.25 7.47
C GLU A 99 -9.74 10.41 8.55
N LEU A 100 -8.77 9.49 8.57
CA LEU A 100 -7.67 9.48 9.54
C LEU A 100 -6.51 10.40 9.16
N LYS A 101 -6.53 11.00 7.97
CA LYS A 101 -5.46 11.83 7.40
C LYS A 101 -4.12 11.09 7.33
N LEU A 102 -4.16 9.83 6.94
CA LEU A 102 -2.99 8.97 6.76
C LEU A 102 -2.74 8.73 5.27
N PRO A 103 -1.50 8.75 4.80
CA PRO A 103 -1.16 8.34 3.44
C PRO A 103 -1.45 6.85 3.22
N VAL A 104 -1.44 6.42 1.96
CA VAL A 104 -1.75 5.03 1.61
C VAL A 104 -0.56 4.29 1.00
N ILE A 105 -0.53 2.97 1.21
CA ILE A 105 0.37 2.04 0.53
C ILE A 105 -0.50 1.19 -0.40
N ILE A 106 -0.32 1.39 -1.71
CA ILE A 106 -1.18 0.80 -2.74
C ILE A 106 -0.53 -0.42 -3.38
N HIS A 107 -1.24 -1.53 -3.35
CA HIS A 107 -0.97 -2.72 -4.14
C HIS A 107 -1.74 -2.67 -5.46
N SER A 108 -1.08 -3.00 -6.56
CA SER A 108 -1.75 -3.16 -7.84
C SER A 108 -1.08 -4.24 -8.67
N ARG A 109 -1.79 -5.33 -8.95
CA ARG A 109 -1.29 -6.43 -9.77
C ARG A 109 -2.36 -6.86 -10.77
N ASP A 110 -2.00 -6.81 -12.06
CA ASP A 110 -2.89 -7.10 -13.19
C ASP A 110 -4.21 -6.27 -13.20
N ALA A 111 -4.24 -5.16 -12.44
CA ALA A 111 -5.40 -4.31 -12.17
C ALA A 111 -5.13 -2.81 -12.42
N ALA A 112 -4.16 -2.49 -13.28
CA ALA A 112 -3.65 -1.12 -13.47
C ALA A 112 -4.73 -0.07 -13.70
N LYS A 113 -5.68 -0.37 -14.62
CA LYS A 113 -6.73 0.57 -14.99
C LYS A 113 -7.71 0.80 -13.83
N ASP A 114 -8.25 -0.27 -13.26
CA ASP A 114 -9.25 -0.18 -12.19
C ASP A 114 -8.66 0.45 -10.93
N THR A 115 -7.38 0.15 -10.61
CA THR A 115 -6.69 0.80 -9.49
C THR A 115 -6.61 2.31 -9.70
N LEU A 116 -6.17 2.76 -10.88
CA LEU A 116 -6.04 4.18 -11.18
C LEU A 116 -7.40 4.89 -11.21
N ASP A 117 -8.41 4.24 -11.81
CA ASP A 117 -9.76 4.81 -11.91
C ASP A 117 -10.38 5.00 -10.52
N ILE A 118 -10.31 4.00 -9.64
CA ILE A 118 -10.79 4.11 -8.26
C ILE A 118 -10.01 5.18 -7.48
N MET A 119 -8.70 5.23 -7.62
CA MET A 119 -7.90 6.27 -6.95
C MET A 119 -8.30 7.68 -7.40
N LYS A 120 -8.62 7.88 -8.69
CA LYS A 120 -9.11 9.16 -9.22
C LYS A 120 -10.53 9.46 -8.73
N GLU A 121 -11.42 8.48 -8.73
CA GLU A 121 -12.79 8.62 -8.21
C GLU A 121 -12.80 9.02 -6.74
N GLU A 122 -11.91 8.44 -5.95
CA GLU A 122 -11.76 8.73 -4.54
C GLU A 122 -10.84 9.92 -4.25
N HIS A 123 -10.44 10.71 -5.24
CA HIS A 123 -9.55 11.88 -5.06
C HIS A 123 -8.31 11.57 -4.21
N SER A 124 -7.63 10.45 -4.52
CA SER A 124 -6.50 9.97 -3.72
C SER A 124 -5.28 10.89 -3.76
N GLU A 125 -5.21 11.84 -4.72
CA GLU A 125 -4.23 12.93 -4.74
C GLU A 125 -4.27 13.80 -3.48
N GLU A 126 -5.41 13.87 -2.79
CA GLU A 126 -5.56 14.61 -1.53
C GLU A 126 -5.00 13.81 -0.32
N ILE A 127 -4.88 12.50 -0.46
CA ILE A 127 -4.38 11.60 0.58
C ILE A 127 -2.86 11.44 0.47
N GLY A 128 -2.38 11.19 -0.76
CA GLY A 128 -0.99 10.88 -1.04
C GLY A 128 -0.57 9.48 -0.60
N GLY A 129 0.65 9.09 -0.95
CA GLY A 129 1.16 7.77 -0.59
C GLY A 129 2.14 7.19 -1.60
N VAL A 130 2.22 5.87 -1.65
CA VAL A 130 3.14 5.12 -2.50
C VAL A 130 2.43 4.00 -3.25
N ILE A 131 2.74 3.84 -4.53
CA ILE A 131 2.40 2.63 -5.27
C ILE A 131 3.49 1.60 -4.98
N HIS A 132 3.16 0.61 -4.17
CA HIS A 132 4.13 -0.38 -3.69
C HIS A 132 4.51 -1.35 -4.80
N CYS A 133 5.80 -1.71 -4.86
CA CYS A 133 6.34 -2.64 -5.85
C CYS A 133 5.87 -2.34 -7.29
N PHE A 134 5.88 -1.06 -7.69
CA PHE A 134 5.43 -0.63 -9.01
C PHE A 134 6.08 -1.45 -10.13
N SER A 135 5.26 -1.97 -11.04
CA SER A 135 5.71 -2.88 -12.12
C SER A 135 5.13 -2.58 -13.51
N TYR A 136 4.39 -1.48 -13.65
CA TYR A 136 3.81 -1.06 -14.93
C TYR A 136 4.77 -0.21 -15.76
N GLY A 137 4.31 0.30 -16.90
CA GLY A 137 5.09 1.13 -17.82
C GLY A 137 5.04 2.63 -17.47
N LYS A 138 5.75 3.42 -18.29
CA LYS A 138 5.91 4.89 -18.12
C LYS A 138 4.61 5.66 -18.11
N GLU A 139 3.63 5.24 -18.91
CA GLU A 139 2.35 5.91 -19.04
C GLU A 139 1.60 5.87 -17.69
N MET A 140 1.56 4.69 -17.07
CA MET A 140 0.94 4.52 -15.76
C MET A 140 1.74 5.22 -14.66
N ALA A 141 3.07 5.16 -14.72
CA ALA A 141 3.95 5.89 -13.80
C ALA A 141 3.68 7.40 -13.83
N ALA A 142 3.54 7.98 -15.04
CA ALA A 142 3.26 9.40 -15.21
C ALA A 142 1.91 9.81 -14.58
N GLU A 143 0.89 8.96 -14.65
CA GLU A 143 -0.42 9.24 -14.02
C GLU A 143 -0.30 9.29 -12.49
N TYR A 144 0.37 8.32 -11.87
CA TYR A 144 0.57 8.32 -10.41
C TYR A 144 1.45 9.48 -9.94
N LEU A 145 2.53 9.79 -10.67
CA LEU A 145 3.40 10.94 -10.36
C LEU A 145 2.63 12.26 -10.45
N LYS A 146 1.74 12.43 -11.45
CA LYS A 146 0.84 13.58 -11.54
C LYS A 146 -0.09 13.73 -10.33
N MET A 147 -0.52 12.61 -9.75
CA MET A 147 -1.34 12.58 -8.52
C MET A 147 -0.49 12.82 -7.25
N GLY A 148 0.82 13.03 -7.38
CA GLY A 148 1.72 13.23 -6.23
C GLY A 148 2.09 11.96 -5.47
N PHE A 149 1.90 10.78 -6.09
CA PHE A 149 2.28 9.51 -5.48
C PHE A 149 3.74 9.17 -5.74
N TYR A 150 4.39 8.58 -4.76
CA TYR A 150 5.70 7.94 -4.92
C TYR A 150 5.57 6.58 -5.59
N LEU A 151 6.61 6.16 -6.31
CA LEU A 151 6.71 4.83 -6.90
C LEU A 151 7.72 3.98 -6.11
N GLY A 152 7.25 2.91 -5.50
CA GLY A 152 8.09 1.96 -4.79
C GLY A 152 8.77 1.01 -5.78
N ILE A 153 10.05 1.21 -6.04
CA ILE A 153 10.83 0.38 -6.96
C ILE A 153 11.52 -0.74 -6.17
N GLY A 154 11.11 -1.97 -6.42
CA GLY A 154 11.62 -3.15 -5.73
C GLY A 154 12.81 -3.83 -6.44
N GLY A 155 13.28 -4.94 -5.88
CA GLY A 155 14.38 -5.75 -6.41
C GLY A 155 14.17 -6.29 -7.84
N VAL A 156 12.93 -6.30 -8.32
CA VAL A 156 12.59 -6.63 -9.72
C VAL A 156 13.36 -5.78 -10.72
N LEU A 157 13.73 -4.55 -10.36
CA LEU A 157 14.54 -3.66 -11.21
C LEU A 157 15.87 -4.31 -11.63
N THR A 158 16.44 -5.20 -10.81
CA THR A 158 17.70 -5.88 -11.09
C THR A 158 17.58 -7.09 -12.02
N PHE A 159 16.37 -7.46 -12.43
CA PHE A 159 16.16 -8.59 -13.34
C PHE A 159 16.50 -8.22 -14.78
N LYS A 160 17.08 -9.17 -15.52
CA LYS A 160 17.49 -8.97 -16.92
C LYS A 160 16.36 -8.54 -17.87
N ASN A 161 15.12 -8.86 -17.53
CA ASN A 161 13.91 -8.53 -18.30
C ASN A 161 13.14 -7.29 -17.77
N ALA A 162 13.70 -6.53 -16.83
CA ALA A 162 13.07 -5.37 -16.20
C ALA A 162 13.10 -4.09 -17.05
N LYS A 163 13.17 -4.19 -18.39
CA LYS A 163 13.34 -3.03 -19.30
C LYS A 163 12.32 -1.92 -19.05
N LYS A 164 11.03 -2.24 -18.93
CA LYS A 164 9.98 -1.25 -18.67
C LYS A 164 10.17 -0.52 -17.34
N LEU A 165 10.59 -1.24 -16.31
CA LEU A 165 10.80 -0.67 -14.99
C LEU A 165 12.06 0.18 -14.93
N LEU A 166 13.11 -0.18 -15.70
CA LEU A 166 14.30 0.65 -15.88
C LEU A 166 13.94 2.01 -16.51
N GLU A 167 13.12 2.01 -17.56
CA GLU A 167 12.64 3.24 -18.19
C GLU A 167 11.82 4.11 -17.23
N VAL A 168 11.07 3.51 -16.32
CA VAL A 168 10.35 4.23 -15.25
C VAL A 168 11.33 4.82 -14.24
N ALA A 169 12.31 4.05 -13.79
CA ALA A 169 13.33 4.52 -12.84
C ALA A 169 14.19 5.66 -13.38
N GLU A 170 14.44 5.68 -14.71
CA GLU A 170 15.17 6.75 -15.38
C GLU A 170 14.35 8.05 -15.51
N MET A 171 13.01 7.97 -15.59
CA MET A 171 12.16 9.14 -15.76
C MET A 171 11.57 9.69 -14.44
N ALA A 172 11.45 8.86 -13.42
CA ALA A 172 10.85 9.28 -12.16
C ALA A 172 11.79 10.23 -11.40
N PRO A 173 11.28 11.33 -10.84
CA PRO A 173 12.07 12.19 -9.97
C PRO A 173 12.49 11.44 -8.70
N LEU A 174 13.62 11.84 -8.11
CA LEU A 174 14.13 11.24 -6.87
C LEU A 174 13.63 11.97 -5.60
N ASP A 175 12.96 13.09 -5.77
CA ASP A 175 12.46 14.04 -4.75
C ASP A 175 10.98 14.36 -4.94
#